data_b3b746bb7daf247d434907102ef6a554
#
_entry.id   b3b746bb7daf247d434907102ef6a554
#
_cell.length_a   1.000
_cell.length_b   1.000
_cell.length_c   1.000
_cell.angle_alpha   90.00
_cell.angle_beta   90.00
_cell.angle_gamma   90.00
#
_symmetry.space_group_name_H-M   'P 1'
#
loop_
_entity.id
_entity.type
_entity.pdbx_description
1 polymer ?
#
loop_
_entity_poly.entity_id
_entity_poly.type
_entity_poly.pdbx_seq_one_letter_code
_entity_poly.pdbx_strand_id
1 'polypeptide(L)'
;ISNSFQTNGVLLDDEWCAFLAENHFLVGLSLDGPAEIHNQYRVTKGGRPTHKLVMRALTLLQKHHVDYNVLVCVNRTSALQPLQVYDFLCDAGVEFIQFIPVVERLADETAAHAGLKLHAPGDIQGELTEWSVCPQEFGEFLVAIFDHWIKRDVGKVFVMNIEWAFANFVGAPGAVCHHQPTCGRSVIV
;
A
#
# COMPACT_ATOMS: atom_id res chain seq x y z
N ILE A 1 5.60 14.12 19.60
CA ILE A 1 5.36 12.70 19.24
C ILE A 1 4.47 12.74 18.01
N SER A 2 4.90 12.15 16.91
CA SER A 2 4.03 11.95 15.74
C SER A 2 3.33 10.60 15.87
N ASN A 3 2.00 10.61 15.73
CA ASN A 3 1.19 9.41 15.79
C ASN A 3 0.80 8.98 14.37
N SER A 4 0.88 7.69 14.08
CA SER A 4 0.43 7.13 12.81
C SER A 4 -0.16 5.75 13.01
N PHE A 5 -1.11 5.36 12.15
CA PHE A 5 -1.61 3.99 12.10
C PHE A 5 -2.11 3.64 10.71
N GLN A 6 -2.27 2.35 10.45
CA GLN A 6 -2.82 1.83 9.19
C GLN A 6 -4.21 1.27 9.44
N THR A 7 -5.10 1.49 8.47
CA THR A 7 -6.49 1.02 8.55
C THR A 7 -7.05 0.63 7.19
N ASN A 8 -7.99 -0.29 7.19
CA ASN A 8 -8.84 -0.55 6.02
C ASN A 8 -9.98 0.49 5.87
N GLY A 9 -10.10 1.45 6.77
CA GLY A 9 -11.06 2.54 6.72
C GLY A 9 -12.54 2.19 6.93
N VAL A 10 -12.90 0.91 7.03
CA VAL A 10 -14.30 0.45 7.02
C VAL A 10 -15.12 1.03 8.18
N LEU A 11 -14.48 1.30 9.32
CA LEU A 11 -15.11 1.81 10.53
C LEU A 11 -14.91 3.32 10.73
N LEU A 12 -14.18 4.01 9.86
CA LEU A 12 -14.02 5.45 9.98
C LEU A 12 -15.35 6.17 9.75
N ASP A 13 -15.63 7.14 10.63
CA ASP A 13 -16.76 8.03 10.60
C ASP A 13 -16.33 9.50 10.83
N ASP A 14 -17.27 10.42 10.88
CA ASP A 14 -17.01 11.84 11.08
C ASP A 14 -16.34 12.13 12.43
N GLU A 15 -16.73 11.44 13.50
CA GLU A 15 -16.18 11.63 14.85
C GLU A 15 -14.72 11.18 14.91
N TRP A 16 -14.41 10.01 14.35
CA TRP A 16 -13.04 9.53 14.24
C TRP A 16 -12.19 10.47 13.41
N CYS A 17 -12.66 10.91 12.25
CA CYS A 17 -11.87 11.79 11.37
C CYS A 17 -11.63 13.16 12.01
N ALA A 18 -12.60 13.72 12.74
CA ALA A 18 -12.40 14.95 13.51
C ALA A 18 -11.32 14.79 14.58
N PHE A 19 -11.37 13.70 15.36
CA PHE A 19 -10.36 13.38 16.36
C PHE A 19 -8.96 13.22 15.76
N LEU A 20 -8.84 12.51 14.62
CA LEU A 20 -7.57 12.27 13.95
C LEU A 20 -6.93 13.56 13.43
N ALA A 21 -7.75 14.47 12.88
CA ALA A 21 -7.30 15.78 12.42
C ALA A 21 -6.83 16.65 13.58
N GLU A 22 -7.64 16.76 14.66
CA GLU A 22 -7.31 17.54 15.86
C GLU A 22 -6.00 17.09 16.53
N ASN A 23 -5.72 15.79 16.50
CA ASN A 23 -4.55 15.19 17.13
C ASN A 23 -3.39 14.92 16.14
N HIS A 24 -3.45 15.45 14.92
CA HIS A 24 -2.40 15.36 13.89
C HIS A 24 -1.92 13.92 13.64
N PHE A 25 -2.85 13.00 13.46
CA PHE A 25 -2.53 11.63 13.07
C PHE A 25 -2.24 11.54 11.57
N LEU A 26 -1.21 10.76 11.21
CA LEU A 26 -1.02 10.29 9.84
C LEU A 26 -1.73 8.95 9.67
N VAL A 27 -2.66 8.87 8.73
CA VAL A 27 -3.47 7.67 8.46
C VAL A 27 -3.00 6.98 7.19
N GLY A 28 -2.58 5.72 7.30
CA GLY A 28 -2.35 4.85 6.16
C GLY A 28 -3.66 4.15 5.76
N LEU A 29 -4.32 4.62 4.69
CA LEU A 29 -5.55 4.01 4.20
C LEU A 29 -5.26 2.90 3.20
N SER A 30 -5.78 1.71 3.44
CA SER A 30 -5.65 0.58 2.51
C SER A 30 -6.66 0.66 1.38
N LEU A 31 -6.21 1.00 0.16
CA LEU A 31 -7.05 1.07 -1.04
C LEU A 31 -6.25 0.62 -2.27
N ASP A 32 -6.60 -0.53 -2.86
CA ASP A 32 -5.78 -1.17 -3.89
C ASP A 32 -6.12 -0.75 -5.34
N GLY A 33 -6.97 0.26 -5.52
CA GLY A 33 -7.39 0.75 -6.84
C GLY A 33 -8.91 0.70 -7.03
N PRO A 34 -9.40 0.63 -8.28
CA PRO A 34 -10.84 0.59 -8.59
C PRO A 34 -11.52 -0.67 -8.04
N ALA A 35 -12.85 -0.65 -8.01
CA ALA A 35 -13.64 -1.66 -7.31
C ALA A 35 -13.37 -3.10 -7.76
N GLU A 36 -13.15 -3.31 -9.05
CA GLU A 36 -12.86 -4.62 -9.65
C GLU A 36 -11.51 -5.18 -9.20
N ILE A 37 -10.52 -4.33 -8.91
CA ILE A 37 -9.22 -4.74 -8.40
C ILE A 37 -9.29 -4.90 -6.88
N HIS A 38 -9.77 -3.87 -6.18
CA HIS A 38 -9.81 -3.83 -4.71
C HIS A 38 -10.61 -5.01 -4.13
N ASN A 39 -11.80 -5.28 -4.68
CA ASN A 39 -12.72 -6.29 -4.14
C ASN A 39 -12.32 -7.74 -4.42
N GLN A 40 -11.26 -8.00 -5.19
CA GLN A 40 -10.75 -9.37 -5.38
C GLN A 40 -10.25 -9.96 -4.06
N TYR A 41 -9.61 -9.14 -3.23
CA TYR A 41 -8.99 -9.62 -1.99
C TYR A 41 -9.50 -8.88 -0.75
N ARG A 42 -9.99 -7.64 -0.89
CA ARG A 42 -10.50 -6.86 0.23
C ARG A 42 -12.00 -7.00 0.38
N VAL A 43 -12.36 -8.04 1.10
CA VAL A 43 -13.75 -8.37 1.40
C VAL A 43 -13.96 -8.47 2.91
N THR A 44 -15.20 -8.35 3.36
CA THR A 44 -15.57 -8.61 4.76
C THR A 44 -15.39 -10.09 5.10
N LYS A 45 -15.43 -10.46 6.39
CA LYS A 45 -15.45 -11.87 6.81
C LYS A 45 -16.57 -12.69 6.16
N GLY A 46 -17.67 -12.06 5.75
CA GLY A 46 -18.77 -12.67 5.02
C GLY A 46 -18.65 -12.59 3.49
N GLY A 47 -17.47 -12.27 2.94
CA GLY A 47 -17.22 -12.22 1.49
C GLY A 47 -17.80 -11.00 0.77
N ARG A 48 -18.33 -9.99 1.48
CA ARG A 48 -18.93 -8.81 0.84
C ARG A 48 -17.84 -7.79 0.45
N PRO A 49 -17.96 -7.14 -0.72
CA PRO A 49 -17.04 -6.10 -1.19
C PRO A 49 -16.89 -4.95 -0.19
N THR A 50 -15.67 -4.40 -0.05
CA THR A 50 -15.41 -3.28 0.87
C THR A 50 -15.10 -1.96 0.18
N HIS A 51 -14.87 -1.92 -1.14
CA HIS A 51 -14.46 -0.73 -1.87
C HIS A 51 -15.32 0.51 -1.56
N LYS A 52 -16.64 0.40 -1.59
CA LYS A 52 -17.54 1.53 -1.29
C LYS A 52 -17.35 2.09 0.13
N LEU A 53 -17.06 1.23 1.10
CA LEU A 53 -16.80 1.65 2.48
C LEU A 53 -15.47 2.39 2.60
N VAL A 54 -14.46 1.92 1.89
CA VAL A 54 -13.13 2.55 1.86
C VAL A 54 -13.17 3.88 1.13
N MET A 55 -13.89 4.00 0.02
CA MET A 55 -14.09 5.29 -0.68
C MET A 55 -14.84 6.32 0.19
N ARG A 56 -15.82 5.88 0.97
CA ARG A 56 -16.45 6.73 1.99
C ARG A 56 -15.42 7.23 3.01
N ALA A 57 -14.56 6.32 3.51
CA ALA A 57 -13.50 6.69 4.44
C ALA A 57 -12.52 7.70 3.84
N LEU A 58 -12.10 7.52 2.59
CA LEU A 58 -11.27 8.48 1.86
C LEU A 58 -11.94 9.87 1.81
N THR A 59 -13.23 9.92 1.44
CA THR A 59 -13.99 11.18 1.42
C THR A 59 -14.05 11.85 2.80
N LEU A 60 -14.19 11.06 3.88
CA LEU A 60 -14.19 11.60 5.24
C LEU A 60 -12.82 12.13 5.67
N LEU A 61 -11.73 11.42 5.36
CA LEU A 61 -10.38 11.90 5.62
C LEU A 61 -10.12 13.23 4.91
N GLN A 62 -10.49 13.33 3.64
CA GLN A 62 -10.37 14.57 2.84
C GLN A 62 -11.22 15.71 3.42
N LYS A 63 -12.48 15.43 3.76
CA LYS A 63 -13.42 16.39 4.35
C LYS A 63 -12.88 17.01 5.64
N HIS A 64 -12.27 16.20 6.49
CA HIS A 64 -11.74 16.63 7.80
C HIS A 64 -10.27 17.08 7.74
N HIS A 65 -9.65 17.12 6.54
CA HIS A 65 -8.24 17.48 6.35
C HIS A 65 -7.29 16.64 7.22
N VAL A 66 -7.57 15.36 7.37
CA VAL A 66 -6.68 14.43 8.05
C VAL A 66 -5.48 14.14 7.15
N ASP A 67 -4.27 14.17 7.70
CA ASP A 67 -3.07 13.73 6.97
C ASP A 67 -3.18 12.23 6.66
N TYR A 68 -3.10 11.86 5.38
CA TYR A 68 -3.18 10.45 4.98
C TYR A 68 -2.27 10.12 3.79
N ASN A 69 -1.90 8.85 3.72
CA ASN A 69 -1.37 8.23 2.51
C ASN A 69 -2.19 7.00 2.18
N VAL A 70 -2.21 6.64 0.90
CA VAL A 70 -2.85 5.40 0.43
C VAL A 70 -1.81 4.31 0.27
N LEU A 71 -2.09 3.15 0.89
CA LEU A 71 -1.29 1.94 0.82
C LEU A 71 -1.95 0.97 -0.14
N VAL A 72 -1.28 0.67 -1.23
CA VAL A 72 -1.76 -0.19 -2.32
C VAL A 72 -1.03 -1.52 -2.27
N CYS A 73 -1.73 -2.60 -2.00
CA CYS A 73 -1.18 -3.94 -2.13
C CYS A 73 -1.18 -4.37 -3.60
N VAL A 74 0.01 -4.51 -4.17
CA VAL A 74 0.17 -4.95 -5.57
C VAL A 74 0.31 -6.46 -5.59
N ASN A 75 -0.69 -7.13 -6.12
CA ASN A 75 -0.72 -8.57 -6.39
C ASN A 75 -0.48 -8.86 -7.88
N ARG A 76 -0.40 -10.14 -8.26
CA ARG A 76 -0.17 -10.55 -9.65
C ARG A 76 -1.18 -9.95 -10.64
N THR A 77 -2.43 -9.82 -10.27
CA THR A 77 -3.48 -9.29 -11.16
C THR A 77 -3.37 -7.78 -11.31
N SER A 78 -3.21 -7.05 -10.19
CA SER A 78 -3.11 -5.58 -10.22
C SER A 78 -1.80 -5.11 -10.83
N ALA A 79 -0.72 -5.91 -10.75
CA ALA A 79 0.56 -5.60 -11.39
C ALA A 79 0.46 -5.45 -12.92
N LEU A 80 -0.49 -6.12 -13.55
CA LEU A 80 -0.74 -6.02 -14.99
C LEU A 80 -1.55 -4.77 -15.40
N GLN A 81 -1.99 -3.96 -14.44
CA GLN A 81 -2.89 -2.83 -14.65
C GLN A 81 -2.37 -1.54 -13.98
N PRO A 82 -1.08 -1.18 -14.15
CA PRO A 82 -0.43 -0.10 -13.41
C PRO A 82 -1.13 1.25 -13.56
N LEU A 83 -1.45 1.65 -14.79
CA LEU A 83 -2.07 2.96 -15.04
C LEU A 83 -3.53 3.01 -14.61
N GLN A 84 -4.27 1.91 -14.69
CA GLN A 84 -5.64 1.85 -14.18
C GLN A 84 -5.68 2.07 -12.66
N VAL A 85 -4.72 1.48 -11.93
CA VAL A 85 -4.59 1.68 -10.48
C VAL A 85 -4.17 3.12 -10.19
N TYR A 86 -3.14 3.60 -10.86
CA TYR A 86 -2.57 4.92 -10.62
C TYR A 86 -3.56 6.05 -10.96
N ASP A 87 -4.14 6.06 -12.16
CA ASP A 87 -5.07 7.08 -12.60
C ASP A 87 -6.32 7.11 -11.71
N PHE A 88 -6.84 5.94 -11.31
CA PHE A 88 -7.96 5.86 -10.36
C PHE A 88 -7.66 6.59 -9.04
N LEU A 89 -6.46 6.41 -8.47
CA LEU A 89 -6.07 7.07 -7.22
C LEU A 89 -5.93 8.58 -7.42
N CYS A 90 -5.33 9.02 -8.52
CA CYS A 90 -5.22 10.43 -8.86
C CYS A 90 -6.60 11.07 -9.03
N ASP A 91 -7.52 10.42 -9.75
CA ASP A 91 -8.89 10.89 -9.96
C ASP A 91 -9.70 10.94 -8.65
N ALA A 92 -9.35 10.09 -7.69
CA ALA A 92 -9.92 10.13 -6.33
C ALA A 92 -9.30 11.22 -5.43
N GLY A 93 -8.36 12.02 -5.95
CA GLY A 93 -7.71 13.10 -5.22
C GLY A 93 -6.66 12.62 -4.20
N VAL A 94 -6.05 11.47 -4.44
CA VAL A 94 -4.97 10.95 -3.59
C VAL A 94 -3.64 11.58 -4.02
N GLU A 95 -2.95 12.22 -3.05
CA GLU A 95 -1.67 12.88 -3.31
C GLU A 95 -0.46 12.02 -2.88
N PHE A 96 -0.62 11.15 -1.88
CA PHE A 96 0.46 10.32 -1.34
C PHE A 96 0.15 8.84 -1.49
N ILE A 97 0.95 8.13 -2.30
CA ILE A 97 0.72 6.73 -2.68
C ILE A 97 1.97 5.91 -2.35
N GLN A 98 1.76 4.75 -1.73
CA GLN A 98 2.80 3.74 -1.51
C GLN A 98 2.35 2.40 -2.09
N PHE A 99 3.11 1.83 -3.01
CA PHE A 99 2.89 0.50 -3.57
C PHE A 99 3.67 -0.55 -2.79
N ILE A 100 2.97 -1.59 -2.32
CA ILE A 100 3.53 -2.66 -1.50
C ILE A 100 3.33 -3.98 -2.24
N PRO A 101 4.41 -4.66 -2.67
CA PRO A 101 4.27 -5.94 -3.35
C PRO A 101 3.76 -7.01 -2.38
N VAL A 102 2.75 -7.76 -2.80
CA VAL A 102 2.29 -8.95 -2.06
C VAL A 102 3.18 -10.12 -2.46
N VAL A 103 3.95 -10.63 -1.52
CA VAL A 103 4.84 -11.79 -1.71
C VAL A 103 4.61 -12.75 -0.55
N GLU A 104 3.92 -13.84 -0.84
CA GLU A 104 3.60 -14.90 0.11
C GLU A 104 3.98 -16.26 -0.49
N ARG A 105 4.38 -17.19 0.37
CA ARG A 105 4.78 -18.54 -0.04
C ARG A 105 3.88 -19.58 0.62
N LEU A 106 3.56 -20.61 -0.14
CA LEU A 106 2.80 -21.76 0.36
C LEU A 106 3.61 -22.49 1.43
N ALA A 107 2.94 -22.87 2.50
CA ALA A 107 3.54 -23.67 3.57
C ALA A 107 4.06 -25.00 3.03
N ASP A 108 5.23 -25.42 3.49
CA ASP A 108 5.73 -26.77 3.26
C ASP A 108 4.95 -27.80 4.12
N GLU A 109 5.29 -29.07 3.96
CA GLU A 109 4.64 -30.17 4.69
C GLU A 109 4.72 -29.98 6.22
N THR A 110 5.86 -29.47 6.73
CA THR A 110 6.08 -29.27 8.17
C THR A 110 5.18 -28.15 8.71
N ALA A 111 5.13 -27.02 8.01
CA ALA A 111 4.27 -25.90 8.38
C ALA A 111 2.79 -26.26 8.22
N ALA A 112 2.43 -27.02 7.18
CA ALA A 112 1.07 -27.50 6.95
C ALA A 112 0.60 -28.45 8.07
N HIS A 113 1.46 -29.34 8.56
CA HIS A 113 1.18 -30.19 9.74
C HIS A 113 0.95 -29.38 11.02
N ALA A 114 1.57 -28.20 11.13
CA ALA A 114 1.33 -27.23 12.20
C ALA A 114 0.06 -26.37 11.99
N GLY A 115 -0.71 -26.65 10.93
CA GLY A 115 -1.95 -25.91 10.60
C GLY A 115 -1.73 -24.57 9.89
N LEU A 116 -0.53 -24.28 9.43
CA LEU A 116 -0.21 -23.08 8.67
C LEU A 116 -0.52 -23.29 7.18
N LYS A 117 -1.00 -22.24 6.53
CA LYS A 117 -1.24 -22.24 5.07
C LYS A 117 -0.11 -21.56 4.29
N LEU A 118 0.62 -20.70 4.96
CA LEU A 118 1.69 -19.91 4.39
C LEU A 118 2.96 -20.07 5.24
N HIS A 119 4.12 -19.91 4.63
CA HIS A 119 5.38 -19.76 5.34
C HIS A 119 5.42 -18.50 6.20
N ALA A 120 6.30 -18.48 7.19
CA ALA A 120 6.55 -17.30 8.00
C ALA A 120 7.11 -16.14 7.12
N PRO A 121 6.80 -14.88 7.46
CA PRO A 121 7.36 -13.73 6.77
C PRO A 121 8.91 -13.77 6.80
N GLY A 122 9.52 -13.57 5.62
CA GLY A 122 10.98 -13.61 5.44
C GLY A 122 11.55 -14.98 5.11
N ASP A 123 10.77 -16.05 5.18
CA ASP A 123 11.19 -17.34 4.65
C ASP A 123 11.24 -17.29 3.12
N ILE A 124 12.37 -17.69 2.55
CA ILE A 124 12.60 -17.72 1.10
C ILE A 124 12.30 -19.07 0.46
N GLN A 125 11.97 -20.08 1.29
CA GLN A 125 11.63 -21.43 0.84
C GLN A 125 10.15 -21.53 0.42
N GLY A 126 9.81 -22.56 -0.33
CA GLY A 126 8.45 -22.80 -0.81
C GLY A 126 8.09 -22.04 -2.09
N GLU A 127 6.99 -22.47 -2.71
CA GLU A 127 6.46 -21.86 -3.93
C GLU A 127 5.70 -20.58 -3.61
N LEU A 128 5.78 -19.59 -4.50
CA LEU A 128 4.95 -18.39 -4.41
C LEU A 128 3.48 -18.76 -4.56
N THR A 129 2.63 -18.10 -3.81
CA THR A 129 1.17 -18.21 -4.01
C THR A 129 0.77 -17.69 -5.39
N GLU A 130 -0.36 -18.13 -5.89
CA GLU A 130 -0.88 -17.71 -7.21
C GLU A 130 -1.17 -16.20 -7.31
N TRP A 131 -1.44 -15.56 -6.17
CA TRP A 131 -1.70 -14.11 -6.09
C TRP A 131 -0.45 -13.26 -5.84
N SER A 132 0.68 -13.87 -5.48
CA SER A 132 1.94 -13.15 -5.26
C SER A 132 2.46 -12.57 -6.57
N VAL A 133 2.88 -11.31 -6.52
CA VAL A 133 3.54 -10.64 -7.64
C VAL A 133 4.99 -11.11 -7.74
N CYS A 134 5.48 -11.37 -8.93
CA CYS A 134 6.91 -11.66 -9.11
C CYS A 134 7.73 -10.35 -9.23
N PRO A 135 9.03 -10.40 -8.93
CA PRO A 135 9.88 -9.20 -8.91
C PRO A 135 9.89 -8.42 -10.22
N GLN A 136 9.87 -9.12 -11.34
CA GLN A 136 9.86 -8.48 -12.66
C GLN A 136 8.54 -7.75 -12.92
N GLU A 137 7.39 -8.37 -12.65
CA GLU A 137 6.06 -7.77 -12.82
C GLU A 137 5.92 -6.51 -11.95
N PHE A 138 6.42 -6.55 -10.71
CA PHE A 138 6.40 -5.39 -9.83
C PHE A 138 7.34 -4.27 -10.32
N GLY A 139 8.52 -4.63 -10.85
CA GLY A 139 9.43 -3.68 -11.47
C GLY A 139 8.80 -2.99 -12.68
N GLU A 140 8.21 -3.75 -13.60
CA GLU A 140 7.50 -3.23 -14.78
C GLU A 140 6.31 -2.34 -14.39
N PHE A 141 5.56 -2.72 -13.34
CA PHE A 141 4.49 -1.92 -12.76
C PHE A 141 4.98 -0.53 -12.30
N LEU A 142 6.07 -0.49 -11.53
CA LEU A 142 6.63 0.77 -11.04
C LEU A 142 7.22 1.63 -12.18
N VAL A 143 7.85 1.01 -13.18
CA VAL A 143 8.39 1.73 -14.36
C VAL A 143 7.26 2.35 -15.19
N ALA A 144 6.18 1.63 -15.43
CA ALA A 144 5.02 2.16 -16.14
C ALA A 144 4.40 3.38 -15.43
N ILE A 145 4.30 3.31 -14.09
CA ILE A 145 3.82 4.43 -13.28
C ILE A 145 4.82 5.60 -13.34
N PHE A 146 6.12 5.34 -13.21
CA PHE A 146 7.15 6.38 -13.31
C PHE A 146 7.09 7.14 -14.63
N ASP A 147 7.01 6.42 -15.76
CA ASP A 147 6.96 7.01 -17.10
C ASP A 147 5.72 7.89 -17.33
N HIS A 148 4.65 7.60 -16.61
CA HIS A 148 3.42 8.38 -16.65
C HIS A 148 3.47 9.58 -15.69
N TRP A 149 3.85 9.34 -14.44
CA TRP A 149 3.97 10.32 -13.36
C TRP A 149 4.95 11.45 -13.69
N ILE A 150 6.14 11.12 -14.25
CA ILE A 150 7.19 12.12 -14.50
C ILE A 150 6.78 13.19 -15.51
N LYS A 151 5.80 12.90 -16.36
CA LYS A 151 5.32 13.83 -17.39
C LYS A 151 4.20 14.74 -16.91
N ARG A 152 3.49 14.40 -15.82
CA ARG A 152 2.21 15.03 -15.48
C ARG A 152 2.10 15.48 -14.02
N ASP A 153 2.64 14.69 -13.10
CA ASP A 153 2.20 14.72 -11.71
C ASP A 153 3.33 15.00 -10.72
N VAL A 154 4.54 15.27 -11.20
CA VAL A 154 5.69 15.69 -10.36
C VAL A 154 5.33 16.94 -9.56
N GLY A 155 5.51 16.86 -8.24
CA GLY A 155 5.17 17.94 -7.31
C GLY A 155 3.68 18.09 -6.99
N LYS A 156 2.83 17.18 -7.52
CA LYS A 156 1.39 17.10 -7.23
C LYS A 156 1.02 15.80 -6.56
N VAL A 157 1.53 14.69 -7.09
CA VAL A 157 1.35 13.35 -6.53
C VAL A 157 2.69 12.79 -6.14
N PHE A 158 2.80 12.28 -4.93
CA PHE A 158 4.01 11.72 -4.36
C PHE A 158 3.91 10.20 -4.31
N VAL A 159 4.61 9.53 -5.22
CA VAL A 159 4.73 8.07 -5.23
C VAL A 159 5.94 7.68 -4.40
N MET A 160 5.70 7.24 -3.18
CA MET A 160 6.76 7.04 -2.17
C MET A 160 7.88 6.13 -2.64
N ASN A 161 7.56 5.08 -3.41
CA ASN A 161 8.56 4.17 -3.99
C ASN A 161 9.54 4.91 -4.92
N ILE A 162 9.04 5.83 -5.73
CA ILE A 162 9.83 6.64 -6.67
C ILE A 162 10.64 7.69 -5.91
N GLU A 163 9.99 8.40 -4.97
CA GLU A 163 10.62 9.44 -4.14
C GLU A 163 11.81 8.86 -3.33
N TRP A 164 11.64 7.69 -2.73
CA TRP A 164 12.71 7.04 -1.96
C TRP A 164 13.85 6.56 -2.86
N ALA A 165 13.54 5.99 -4.02
CA ALA A 165 14.53 5.56 -4.99
C ALA A 165 15.33 6.76 -5.51
N PHE A 166 14.66 7.86 -5.86
CA PHE A 166 15.30 9.08 -6.32
C PHE A 166 16.18 9.72 -5.23
N ALA A 167 15.66 9.85 -4.00
CA ALA A 167 16.42 10.36 -2.87
C ALA A 167 17.73 9.57 -2.66
N ASN A 168 17.65 8.24 -2.71
CA ASN A 168 18.82 7.38 -2.62
C ASN A 168 19.79 7.57 -3.80
N PHE A 169 19.27 7.71 -5.01
CA PHE A 169 20.09 7.94 -6.21
C PHE A 169 20.90 9.25 -6.14
N VAL A 170 20.32 10.32 -5.61
CA VAL A 170 21.01 11.61 -5.45
C VAL A 170 21.84 11.69 -4.16
N GLY A 171 21.98 10.61 -3.40
CA GLY A 171 22.79 10.55 -2.18
C GLY A 171 22.14 11.21 -0.96
N ALA A 172 20.84 11.48 -0.99
CA ALA A 172 20.11 11.94 0.18
C ALA A 172 19.99 10.80 1.22
N PRO A 173 19.91 11.10 2.53
CA PRO A 173 19.70 10.08 3.54
C PRO A 173 18.42 9.30 3.25
N GLY A 174 18.52 7.99 3.15
CA GLY A 174 17.36 7.13 2.85
C GLY A 174 16.27 7.28 3.90
N ALA A 175 15.05 7.56 3.46
CA ALA A 175 13.89 7.74 4.32
C ALA A 175 13.36 6.42 4.91
N VAL A 176 13.63 5.28 4.23
CA VAL A 176 13.17 3.93 4.61
C VAL A 176 14.35 2.99 4.85
N CYS A 177 14.15 2.02 5.75
CA CYS A 177 15.24 1.16 6.23
C CYS A 177 15.93 0.34 5.12
N HIS A 178 15.20 -0.11 4.09
CA HIS A 178 15.78 -0.88 2.99
C HIS A 178 16.68 -0.06 2.04
N HIS A 179 16.65 1.26 2.14
CA HIS A 179 17.59 2.16 1.47
C HIS A 179 18.71 2.69 2.38
N GLN A 180 18.77 2.22 3.64
CA GLN A 180 19.81 2.62 4.58
C GLN A 180 20.99 1.64 4.54
N PRO A 181 22.23 2.13 4.70
CA PRO A 181 23.42 1.27 4.77
C PRO A 181 23.44 0.36 6.01
N THR A 182 22.68 0.71 7.03
CA THR A 182 22.57 -0.07 8.28
C THR A 182 21.12 -0.27 8.65
N CYS A 183 20.76 -1.53 8.96
CA CYS A 183 19.45 -1.91 9.49
C CYS A 183 19.35 -1.59 10.99
N GLY A 184 18.13 -1.49 11.53
CA GLY A 184 17.90 -1.43 12.99
C GLY A 184 17.66 -0.04 13.57
N ARG A 185 17.34 0.96 12.76
CA ARG A 185 16.93 2.29 13.26
C ARG A 185 15.50 2.37 13.76
N SER A 186 14.67 1.38 13.40
CA SER A 186 13.28 1.29 13.86
C SER A 186 13.14 0.10 14.81
N VAL A 187 12.61 0.36 16.00
CA VAL A 187 12.26 -0.67 16.99
C VAL A 187 10.74 -0.78 16.98
N ILE A 188 10.23 -1.98 16.73
CA ILE A 188 8.83 -2.31 16.97
C ILE A 188 8.76 -2.80 18.41
N VAL A 189 8.02 -2.09 19.26
CA VAL A 189 7.77 -2.46 20.65
C VAL A 189 6.43 -3.16 20.73
#